data_014fff8387bab10d69b674ecfc502369
#
_entry.id   014fff8387bab10d69b674ecfc502369
#
_cell.length_a   1.000
_cell.length_b   1.000
_cell.length_c   1.000
_cell.angle_alpha   90.00
_cell.angle_beta   90.00
_cell.angle_gamma   90.00
#
_symmetry.space_group_name_H-M   'P 1'
#
loop_
_entity.id
_entity.type
_entity.pdbx_description
1 polymer ?
#
loop_
_entity_poly.entity_id
_entity_poly.type
_entity_poly.pdbx_seq_one_letter_code
_entity_poly.pdbx_strand_id
1 'polypeptide(L)'
;DNDPIREHYQRRFRHILIDEFQDTNRLQYAWIKLLAGQGDAASPDTSSGAVLAVGDDDQSIYAFRGARVGNMADFVREFQVRHQIKLEQNYRSHSNILDCANALISHNAKRLGKNLRTDQGPGEPVRVHEATTDFAEAQWLVEEVRNLVRDQGTQAGYPRREIAVLYRSNAQSRVLETALFNAGVPYRVYGGLRFFERAE
;
A
#
# COMPACT_ATOMS: atom_id res chain seq x y z
N ASP A 1 -17.32 -27.86 9.37
CA ASP A 1 -17.64 -26.98 10.50
C ASP A 1 -17.39 -27.74 11.79
N ASN A 2 -16.58 -27.19 12.69
CA ASN A 2 -16.28 -27.77 13.99
C ASN A 2 -16.62 -26.72 15.07
N ASP A 3 -17.84 -26.77 15.55
CA ASP A 3 -18.37 -25.79 16.50
C ASP A 3 -17.54 -25.66 17.79
N PRO A 4 -17.06 -26.73 18.42
CA PRO A 4 -16.20 -26.60 19.59
C PRO A 4 -14.90 -25.84 19.33
N ILE A 5 -14.28 -26.01 18.16
CA ILE A 5 -13.07 -25.27 17.78
C ILE A 5 -13.40 -23.80 17.55
N ARG A 6 -14.50 -23.52 16.84
CA ARG A 6 -14.96 -22.13 16.59
C ARG A 6 -15.20 -21.40 17.91
N GLU A 7 -15.98 -21.98 18.82
CA GLU A 7 -16.27 -21.40 20.13
C GLU A 7 -15.01 -21.18 20.96
N HIS A 8 -14.07 -22.13 20.93
CA HIS A 8 -12.79 -21.99 21.61
C HIS A 8 -12.06 -20.71 21.15
N TYR A 9 -11.97 -20.50 19.84
CA TYR A 9 -11.28 -19.32 19.31
C TYR A 9 -12.07 -18.03 19.52
N GLN A 10 -13.40 -18.03 19.44
CA GLN A 10 -14.24 -16.88 19.77
C GLN A 10 -14.11 -16.45 21.23
N ARG A 11 -13.99 -17.39 22.15
CA ARG A 11 -13.73 -17.10 23.58
C ARG A 11 -12.31 -16.57 23.81
N ARG A 12 -11.33 -17.05 23.02
CA ARG A 12 -9.92 -16.66 23.14
C ARG A 12 -9.65 -15.30 22.55
N PHE A 13 -10.19 -14.99 21.36
CA PHE A 13 -9.96 -13.74 20.64
C PHE A 13 -11.13 -12.78 20.84
N ARG A 14 -11.11 -12.07 21.95
CA ARG A 14 -12.16 -11.10 22.32
C ARG A 14 -11.97 -9.75 21.59
N HIS A 15 -10.77 -9.47 21.10
CA HIS A 15 -10.41 -8.27 20.35
C HIS A 15 -9.65 -8.70 19.10
N ILE A 16 -10.16 -8.32 17.95
CA ILE A 16 -9.57 -8.62 16.63
C ILE A 16 -9.23 -7.31 15.97
N LEU A 17 -7.95 -7.11 15.67
CA LEU A 17 -7.44 -5.95 14.93
C LEU A 17 -6.99 -6.43 13.57
N ILE A 18 -7.45 -5.74 12.53
CA ILE A 18 -7.15 -6.09 11.14
C ILE A 18 -6.53 -4.85 10.50
N ASP A 19 -5.33 -5.01 9.99
CA ASP A 19 -4.63 -3.98 9.21
C ASP A 19 -4.71 -4.30 7.72
N GLU A 20 -4.56 -3.28 6.88
CA GLU A 20 -4.64 -3.37 5.41
C GLU A 20 -5.87 -4.15 4.92
N PHE A 21 -7.02 -3.83 5.50
CA PHE A 21 -8.25 -4.60 5.30
C PHE A 21 -8.70 -4.66 3.84
N GLN A 22 -8.38 -3.65 3.02
CA GLN A 22 -8.67 -3.60 1.59
C GLN A 22 -8.00 -4.74 0.79
N ASP A 23 -6.93 -5.35 1.34
CA ASP A 23 -6.19 -6.42 0.68
C ASP A 23 -6.74 -7.82 1.00
N THR A 24 -7.81 -7.89 1.81
CA THR A 24 -8.42 -9.16 2.19
C THR A 24 -9.20 -9.79 1.02
N ASN A 25 -9.05 -11.10 0.86
CA ASN A 25 -9.87 -11.89 -0.04
C ASN A 25 -11.15 -12.41 0.63
N ARG A 26 -12.03 -13.06 -0.12
CA ARG A 26 -13.30 -13.59 0.39
C ARG A 26 -13.12 -14.61 1.52
N LEU A 27 -12.11 -15.48 1.41
CA LEU A 27 -11.87 -16.52 2.40
C LEU A 27 -11.36 -15.92 3.71
N GLN A 28 -10.45 -14.97 3.65
CA GLN A 28 -9.96 -14.23 4.80
C GLN A 28 -11.09 -13.47 5.49
N TYR A 29 -11.94 -12.80 4.72
CA TYR A 29 -13.10 -12.11 5.29
C TYR A 29 -14.10 -13.09 5.95
N ALA A 30 -14.40 -14.24 5.33
CA ALA A 30 -15.24 -15.27 5.93
C ALA A 30 -14.62 -15.80 7.22
N TRP A 31 -13.32 -16.01 7.26
CA TRP A 31 -12.60 -16.44 8.46
C TRP A 31 -12.69 -15.39 9.60
N ILE A 32 -12.54 -14.10 9.27
CA ILE A 32 -12.73 -13.02 10.25
C ILE A 32 -14.14 -13.06 10.85
N LYS A 33 -15.18 -13.26 10.03
CA LYS A 33 -16.55 -13.37 10.51
C LYS A 33 -16.73 -14.55 11.47
N LEU A 34 -16.15 -15.70 11.14
CA LEU A 34 -16.17 -16.89 12.01
C LEU A 34 -15.50 -16.60 13.36
N LEU A 35 -14.33 -15.97 13.37
CA LEU A 35 -13.63 -15.63 14.62
C LEU A 35 -14.38 -14.61 15.45
N ALA A 36 -14.99 -13.62 14.81
CA ALA A 36 -15.74 -12.56 15.48
C ALA A 36 -17.12 -13.00 16.02
N GLY A 37 -17.60 -14.16 15.61
CA GLY A 37 -18.93 -14.63 15.99
C GLY A 37 -20.05 -13.84 15.33
N GLN A 38 -19.92 -13.53 14.03
CA GLN A 38 -20.91 -12.75 13.27
C GLN A 38 -21.78 -13.62 12.36
N GLY A 39 -23.06 -13.21 12.18
CA GLY A 39 -24.02 -13.90 11.32
C GLY A 39 -24.40 -15.29 11.86
N ASP A 40 -24.58 -16.25 10.97
CA ASP A 40 -24.89 -17.64 11.29
C ASP A 40 -23.79 -18.35 12.09
N ALA A 41 -22.64 -17.71 12.24
CA ALA A 41 -21.52 -18.17 13.06
C ALA A 41 -21.57 -17.67 14.51
N ALA A 42 -22.57 -16.88 14.88
CA ALA A 42 -22.77 -16.44 16.26
C ALA A 42 -23.26 -17.62 17.11
N SER A 43 -22.51 -17.93 18.16
CA SER A 43 -23.00 -18.90 19.18
C SER A 43 -23.85 -18.16 20.21
N PRO A 44 -25.00 -18.74 20.62
CA PRO A 44 -25.85 -18.10 21.63
C PRO A 44 -25.14 -17.79 22.95
N ASP A 45 -24.11 -18.57 23.27
CA ASP A 45 -23.35 -18.47 24.52
C ASP A 45 -22.08 -17.62 24.45
N THR A 46 -21.73 -17.13 23.26
CA THR A 46 -20.54 -16.30 23.08
C THR A 46 -20.90 -14.85 22.72
N SER A 47 -20.52 -13.93 23.58
CA SER A 47 -20.60 -12.50 23.21
C SER A 47 -19.72 -12.23 21.99
N SER A 48 -20.27 -11.58 20.98
CA SER A 48 -19.53 -11.09 19.81
C SER A 48 -18.23 -10.38 20.24
N GLY A 49 -17.10 -10.77 19.66
CA GLY A 49 -15.83 -10.09 19.88
C GLY A 49 -15.84 -8.67 19.30
N ALA A 50 -15.03 -7.79 19.88
CA ALA A 50 -14.81 -6.47 19.33
C ALA A 50 -13.86 -6.56 18.12
N VAL A 51 -14.25 -5.97 16.99
CA VAL A 51 -13.43 -5.95 15.76
C VAL A 51 -13.12 -4.51 15.36
N LEU A 52 -11.85 -4.25 15.12
CA LEU A 52 -11.36 -3.00 14.52
C LEU A 52 -10.69 -3.34 13.19
N ALA A 53 -11.15 -2.74 12.12
CA ALA A 53 -10.53 -2.84 10.80
C ALA A 53 -9.92 -1.50 10.41
N VAL A 54 -8.67 -1.52 9.98
CA VAL A 54 -7.96 -0.37 9.42
C VAL A 54 -7.64 -0.69 7.97
N GLY A 55 -7.88 0.25 7.08
CA GLY A 55 -7.63 0.06 5.66
C GLY A 55 -7.88 1.33 4.85
N ASP A 56 -7.48 1.27 3.61
CA ASP A 56 -7.59 2.33 2.64
C ASP A 56 -8.02 1.77 1.29
N ASP A 57 -9.28 1.96 0.94
CA ASP A 57 -9.84 1.47 -0.33
C ASP A 57 -9.12 2.06 -1.56
N ASP A 58 -8.57 3.27 -1.44
CA ASP A 58 -7.81 3.92 -2.50
C ASP A 58 -6.43 3.25 -2.74
N GLN A 59 -5.94 2.44 -1.79
CA GLN A 59 -4.69 1.68 -1.89
C GLN A 59 -4.88 0.20 -2.25
N SER A 60 -6.08 -0.21 -2.62
CA SER A 60 -6.36 -1.59 -3.01
C SER A 60 -5.75 -1.93 -4.37
N ILE A 61 -4.57 -2.54 -4.38
CA ILE A 61 -3.80 -2.91 -5.58
C ILE A 61 -3.64 -4.42 -5.76
N TYR A 62 -4.20 -5.25 -4.88
CA TYR A 62 -4.03 -6.71 -4.88
C TYR A 62 -5.23 -7.49 -5.43
N ALA A 63 -6.05 -6.88 -6.28
CA ALA A 63 -7.18 -7.58 -6.94
C ALA A 63 -6.71 -8.84 -7.70
N PHE A 64 -5.54 -8.81 -8.33
CA PHE A 64 -4.92 -9.96 -9.02
C PHE A 64 -4.53 -11.11 -8.08
N ARG A 65 -4.44 -10.87 -6.77
CA ARG A 65 -4.25 -11.88 -5.72
C ARG A 65 -5.56 -12.30 -5.04
N GLY A 66 -6.71 -11.83 -5.56
CA GLY A 66 -8.03 -12.14 -5.04
C GLY A 66 -8.52 -11.19 -3.95
N ALA A 67 -7.82 -10.08 -3.69
CA ALA A 67 -8.32 -9.03 -2.80
C ALA A 67 -9.62 -8.44 -3.33
N ARG A 68 -10.52 -8.09 -2.42
CA ARG A 68 -11.84 -7.58 -2.76
C ARG A 68 -12.14 -6.30 -1.97
N VAL A 69 -12.07 -5.16 -2.63
CA VAL A 69 -12.38 -3.85 -2.04
C VAL A 69 -13.78 -3.82 -1.43
N GLY A 70 -14.74 -4.52 -2.04
CA GLY A 70 -16.11 -4.64 -1.54
C GLY A 70 -16.22 -5.21 -0.12
N ASN A 71 -15.19 -5.92 0.37
CA ASN A 71 -15.16 -6.41 1.75
C ASN A 71 -15.24 -5.25 2.77
N MET A 72 -14.73 -4.05 2.45
CA MET A 72 -14.81 -2.89 3.33
C MET A 72 -16.26 -2.42 3.50
N ALA A 73 -17.02 -2.32 2.42
CA ALA A 73 -18.43 -1.97 2.47
C ALA A 73 -19.27 -3.08 3.12
N ASP A 74 -18.95 -4.35 2.83
CA ASP A 74 -19.58 -5.50 3.47
C ASP A 74 -19.32 -5.51 4.98
N PHE A 75 -18.10 -5.20 5.42
CA PHE A 75 -17.75 -5.10 6.83
C PHE A 75 -18.58 -4.02 7.55
N VAL A 76 -18.66 -2.83 6.99
CA VAL A 76 -19.48 -1.75 7.56
C VAL A 76 -20.93 -2.18 7.76
N ARG A 77 -21.50 -2.85 6.75
CA ARG A 77 -22.89 -3.33 6.79
C ARG A 77 -23.09 -4.49 7.76
N GLU A 78 -22.26 -5.53 7.63
CA GLU A 78 -22.46 -6.80 8.35
C GLU A 78 -22.09 -6.71 9.83
N PHE A 79 -21.06 -5.93 10.17
CA PHE A 79 -20.67 -5.66 11.56
C PHE A 79 -21.41 -4.45 12.15
N GLN A 80 -22.35 -3.84 11.42
CA GLN A 80 -23.14 -2.70 11.87
C GLN A 80 -22.26 -1.59 12.46
N VAL A 81 -21.17 -1.26 11.74
CA VAL A 81 -20.14 -0.32 12.20
C VAL A 81 -20.76 1.05 12.45
N ARG A 82 -20.73 1.49 13.71
CA ARG A 82 -21.31 2.77 14.15
C ARG A 82 -20.33 3.94 14.04
N HIS A 83 -19.04 3.64 14.14
CA HIS A 83 -17.98 4.64 14.15
C HIS A 83 -17.00 4.37 13.03
N GLN A 84 -16.93 5.31 12.10
CA GLN A 84 -15.91 5.34 11.04
C GLN A 84 -15.08 6.59 11.23
N ILE A 85 -13.77 6.41 11.36
CA ILE A 85 -12.82 7.50 11.53
C ILE A 85 -12.01 7.59 10.24
N LYS A 86 -12.00 8.77 9.60
CA LYS A 86 -11.18 9.06 8.43
C LYS A 86 -9.92 9.78 8.84
N LEU A 87 -8.77 9.17 8.56
CA LEU A 87 -7.45 9.76 8.81
C LEU A 87 -7.01 10.51 7.54
N GLU A 88 -7.34 11.78 7.45
CA GLU A 88 -7.06 12.60 6.26
C GLU A 88 -5.77 13.44 6.40
N GLN A 89 -5.31 13.65 7.63
CA GLN A 89 -4.04 14.35 7.87
C GLN A 89 -2.87 13.45 7.50
N ASN A 90 -2.08 13.88 6.54
CA ASN A 90 -0.85 13.21 6.11
C ASN A 90 0.36 13.93 6.69
N TYR A 91 1.31 13.15 7.22
CA TYR A 91 2.55 13.64 7.82
C TYR A 91 3.80 13.26 7.02
N ARG A 92 3.62 12.55 5.91
CA ARG A 92 4.69 11.99 5.08
C ARG A 92 5.08 12.91 3.94
N SER A 93 4.09 13.52 3.28
CA SER A 93 4.27 14.16 1.98
C SER A 93 3.88 15.63 2.01
N HIS A 94 4.54 16.42 1.17
CA HIS A 94 4.16 17.79 0.87
C HIS A 94 2.85 17.88 0.07
N SER A 95 2.20 19.06 0.08
CA SER A 95 0.87 19.26 -0.49
C SER A 95 0.80 18.94 -1.99
N ASN A 96 1.78 19.33 -2.77
CA ASN A 96 1.81 19.07 -4.22
C ASN A 96 1.82 17.58 -4.58
N ILE A 97 2.41 16.70 -3.74
CA ILE A 97 2.35 15.25 -3.91
C ILE A 97 0.94 14.75 -3.61
N LEU A 98 0.34 15.25 -2.52
CA LEU A 98 -1.03 14.87 -2.16
C LEU A 98 -2.07 15.37 -3.15
N ASP A 99 -1.86 16.56 -3.72
CA ASP A 99 -2.74 17.13 -4.74
C ASP A 99 -2.75 16.24 -6.00
N CYS A 100 -1.57 15.77 -6.45
CA CYS A 100 -1.48 14.81 -7.54
C CYS A 100 -2.18 13.49 -7.20
N ALA A 101 -1.98 12.95 -6.00
CA ALA A 101 -2.61 11.71 -5.56
C ALA A 101 -4.13 11.85 -5.47
N ASN A 102 -4.64 12.94 -4.86
CA ASN A 102 -6.06 13.25 -4.76
C ASN A 102 -6.70 13.43 -6.15
N ALA A 103 -6.02 14.12 -7.06
CA ALA A 103 -6.50 14.30 -8.42
C ALA A 103 -6.59 12.97 -9.16
N LEU A 104 -5.57 12.12 -9.06
CA LEU A 104 -5.57 10.79 -9.68
C LEU A 104 -6.72 9.93 -9.16
N ILE A 105 -6.85 9.82 -7.84
CA ILE A 105 -7.83 8.92 -7.23
C ILE A 105 -9.26 9.44 -7.35
N SER A 106 -9.48 10.73 -7.61
CA SER A 106 -10.81 11.29 -7.83
C SER A 106 -11.56 10.69 -9.02
N HIS A 107 -10.83 10.07 -9.97
CA HIS A 107 -11.41 9.35 -11.11
C HIS A 107 -12.07 8.03 -10.72
N ASN A 108 -11.83 7.51 -9.53
CA ASN A 108 -12.51 6.32 -9.03
C ASN A 108 -13.90 6.69 -8.48
N ALA A 109 -14.97 6.22 -9.15
CA ALA A 109 -16.33 6.54 -8.77
C ALA A 109 -16.84 5.83 -7.50
N LYS A 110 -16.27 4.65 -7.18
CA LYS A 110 -16.71 3.81 -6.06
C LYS A 110 -15.66 3.79 -4.96
N ARG A 111 -15.64 4.80 -4.12
CA ARG A 111 -14.69 4.91 -2.99
C ARG A 111 -15.42 5.39 -1.74
N LEU A 112 -14.86 5.06 -0.58
CA LEU A 112 -15.36 5.55 0.72
C LEU A 112 -15.17 7.06 0.89
N GLY A 113 -14.33 7.64 0.05
CA GLY A 113 -14.09 9.07 -0.06
C GLY A 113 -13.34 9.64 1.13
N LYS A 114 -12.12 10.05 0.88
CA LYS A 114 -11.29 10.88 1.77
C LYS A 114 -10.48 11.83 0.91
N ASN A 115 -9.96 12.88 1.52
CA ASN A 115 -9.10 13.84 0.87
C ASN A 115 -7.86 14.06 1.74
N LEU A 116 -6.71 13.61 1.26
CA LEU A 116 -5.47 13.75 2.02
C LEU A 116 -5.02 15.22 2.03
N ARG A 117 -4.63 15.70 3.20
CA ARG A 117 -4.12 17.05 3.42
C ARG A 117 -2.89 17.01 4.31
N THR A 118 -2.05 18.03 4.22
CA THR A 118 -0.84 18.17 5.04
C THR A 118 -0.63 19.62 5.45
N ASP A 119 0.02 19.81 6.58
CA ASP A 119 0.45 21.12 7.06
C ASP A 119 1.90 21.44 6.65
N GLN A 120 2.58 20.54 5.93
CA GLN A 120 3.96 20.73 5.48
C GLN A 120 4.13 21.77 4.35
N GLY A 121 3.01 22.24 3.79
CA GLY A 121 3.06 23.16 2.65
C GLY A 121 3.55 22.54 1.35
N PRO A 122 3.84 23.34 0.31
CA PRO A 122 4.35 22.85 -0.96
C PRO A 122 5.81 22.42 -0.85
N GLY A 123 6.15 21.34 -1.54
CA GLY A 123 7.51 20.88 -1.76
C GLY A 123 7.95 21.08 -3.22
N GLU A 124 8.94 20.31 -3.67
CA GLU A 124 9.31 20.28 -5.08
C GLU A 124 8.15 19.81 -5.95
N PRO A 125 7.95 20.40 -7.15
CA PRO A 125 6.93 19.96 -8.08
C PRO A 125 7.13 18.49 -8.51
N VAL A 126 6.03 17.77 -8.69
CA VAL A 126 6.05 16.44 -9.30
C VAL A 126 6.47 16.62 -10.77
N ARG A 127 7.52 15.92 -11.18
CA ARG A 127 8.05 15.97 -12.55
C ARG A 127 7.64 14.73 -13.32
N VAL A 128 7.28 14.91 -14.58
CA VAL A 128 6.97 13.83 -15.51
C VAL A 128 8.04 13.84 -16.60
N HIS A 129 8.65 12.68 -16.82
CA HIS A 129 9.63 12.47 -17.89
C HIS A 129 9.11 11.39 -18.84
N GLU A 130 9.13 11.68 -20.13
CA GLU A 130 8.79 10.73 -21.18
C GLU A 130 10.05 10.37 -21.95
N ALA A 131 10.34 9.09 -22.06
CA ALA A 131 11.47 8.57 -22.80
C ALA A 131 11.00 7.75 -24.01
N THR A 132 11.78 7.73 -25.07
CA THR A 132 11.47 6.98 -26.30
C THR A 132 11.70 5.48 -26.18
N THR A 133 12.52 5.05 -25.23
CA THR A 133 12.85 3.65 -24.96
C THR A 133 13.06 3.44 -23.47
N ASP A 134 12.90 2.20 -23.00
CA ASP A 134 13.19 1.77 -21.63
C ASP A 134 14.66 2.00 -21.24
N PHE A 135 15.58 1.86 -22.20
CA PHE A 135 16.99 2.17 -22.01
C PHE A 135 17.23 3.66 -21.77
N ALA A 136 16.59 4.53 -22.56
CA ALA A 136 16.70 5.99 -22.38
C ALA A 136 16.08 6.42 -21.03
N GLU A 137 14.96 5.82 -20.63
CA GLU A 137 14.35 6.02 -19.31
C GLU A 137 15.32 5.66 -18.18
N ALA A 138 15.95 4.47 -18.27
CA ALA A 138 16.89 4.01 -17.27
C ALA A 138 18.15 4.90 -17.19
N GLN A 139 18.65 5.39 -18.31
CA GLN A 139 19.77 6.33 -18.32
C GLN A 139 19.40 7.67 -17.67
N TRP A 140 18.24 8.22 -18.01
CA TRP A 140 17.75 9.44 -17.37
C TRP A 140 17.62 9.27 -15.86
N LEU A 141 17.07 8.12 -15.41
CA LEU A 141 16.94 7.81 -13.99
C LEU A 141 18.30 7.79 -13.29
N VAL A 142 19.33 7.20 -13.90
CA VAL A 142 20.69 7.20 -13.34
C VAL A 142 21.23 8.61 -13.16
N GLU A 143 21.05 9.47 -14.16
CA GLU A 143 21.48 10.87 -14.07
C GLU A 143 20.70 11.63 -12.99
N GLU A 144 19.39 11.39 -12.89
CA GLU A 144 18.56 12.00 -11.85
C GLU A 144 19.01 11.59 -10.44
N VAL A 145 19.29 10.29 -10.23
CA VAL A 145 19.84 9.78 -8.95
C VAL A 145 21.19 10.45 -8.64
N ARG A 146 22.06 10.61 -9.63
CA ARG A 146 23.34 11.30 -9.43
C ARG A 146 23.16 12.76 -9.05
N ASN A 147 22.20 13.44 -9.69
CA ASN A 147 21.89 14.84 -9.39
C ASN A 147 21.32 15.00 -7.97
N LEU A 148 20.42 14.11 -7.56
CA LEU A 148 19.83 14.11 -6.20
C LEU A 148 20.87 13.84 -5.10
N VAL A 149 21.87 13.00 -5.38
CA VAL A 149 22.93 12.68 -4.42
C VAL A 149 23.99 13.77 -4.31
N ARG A 150 24.14 14.58 -5.39
CA ARG A 150 25.18 15.61 -5.42
C ARG A 150 24.84 16.76 -4.49
N ASP A 151 25.81 17.15 -3.68
CA ASP A 151 25.72 18.39 -2.91
C ASP A 151 25.78 19.60 -3.88
N GLN A 152 24.78 20.46 -3.79
CA GLN A 152 24.68 21.67 -4.63
C GLN A 152 25.17 22.93 -3.91
N GLY A 153 25.87 22.77 -2.79
CA GLY A 153 26.49 23.88 -2.04
C GLY A 153 25.49 24.67 -1.18
N THR A 154 24.27 24.86 -1.65
CA THR A 154 23.17 25.51 -0.88
C THR A 154 22.21 24.51 -0.28
N GLN A 155 22.20 23.28 -0.80
CA GLN A 155 21.36 22.19 -0.35
C GLN A 155 22.18 20.90 -0.36
N ALA A 156 22.24 20.22 0.80
CA ALA A 156 22.86 18.90 0.91
C ALA A 156 22.16 17.89 0.00
N GLY A 157 22.94 17.07 -0.70
CA GLY A 157 22.38 15.99 -1.52
C GLY A 157 21.68 14.92 -0.66
N TYR A 158 20.69 14.27 -1.25
CA TYR A 158 19.99 13.17 -0.59
C TYR A 158 20.90 11.94 -0.43
N PRO A 159 20.93 11.30 0.73
CA PRO A 159 21.61 10.02 0.87
C PRO A 159 20.88 8.95 0.04
N ARG A 160 21.63 8.08 -0.65
CA ARG A 160 21.05 7.06 -1.54
C ARG A 160 19.98 6.19 -0.89
N ARG A 161 20.08 5.93 0.41
CA ARG A 161 19.07 5.15 1.17
C ARG A 161 17.69 5.82 1.24
N GLU A 162 17.60 7.10 0.92
CA GLU A 162 16.37 7.88 0.89
C GLU A 162 15.77 8.01 -0.52
N ILE A 163 16.43 7.40 -1.52
CA ILE A 163 15.94 7.37 -2.90
C ILE A 163 15.38 5.99 -3.19
N ALA A 164 14.12 5.93 -3.63
CA ALA A 164 13.46 4.70 -4.04
C ALA A 164 13.01 4.79 -5.50
N VAL A 165 13.20 3.68 -6.23
CA VAL A 165 12.71 3.50 -7.59
C VAL A 165 11.61 2.46 -7.57
N LEU A 166 10.40 2.84 -7.97
CA LEU A 166 9.24 1.97 -8.03
C LEU A 166 8.93 1.61 -9.49
N TYR A 167 8.65 0.35 -9.76
CA TYR A 167 8.27 -0.12 -11.08
C TYR A 167 7.07 -1.06 -11.02
N ARG A 168 6.33 -1.18 -12.12
CA ARG A 168 5.09 -1.95 -12.15
C ARG A 168 5.31 -3.45 -12.31
N SER A 169 6.30 -3.86 -13.07
CA SER A 169 6.56 -5.28 -13.32
C SER A 169 8.03 -5.64 -13.13
N ASN A 170 8.30 -6.89 -12.73
CA ASN A 170 9.67 -7.38 -12.54
C ASN A 170 10.50 -7.34 -13.84
N ALA A 171 9.88 -7.34 -15.01
CA ALA A 171 10.57 -7.21 -16.28
C ALA A 171 11.30 -5.86 -16.42
N GLN A 172 10.72 -4.79 -15.87
CA GLN A 172 11.31 -3.45 -15.89
C GLN A 172 12.59 -3.36 -15.04
N SER A 173 12.70 -4.17 -13.96
CA SER A 173 13.86 -4.11 -13.08
C SER A 173 15.17 -4.43 -13.81
N ARG A 174 15.15 -5.30 -14.82
CA ARG A 174 16.35 -5.71 -15.55
C ARG A 174 17.10 -4.55 -16.19
N VAL A 175 16.39 -3.69 -16.90
CA VAL A 175 16.97 -2.52 -17.58
C VAL A 175 17.49 -1.51 -16.56
N LEU A 176 16.72 -1.25 -15.52
CA LEU A 176 17.07 -0.36 -14.42
C LEU A 176 18.31 -0.84 -13.66
N GLU A 177 18.33 -2.12 -13.28
CA GLU A 177 19.47 -2.74 -12.58
C GLU A 177 20.75 -2.70 -13.43
N THR A 178 20.64 -3.00 -14.74
CA THR A 178 21.76 -2.92 -15.67
C THR A 178 22.30 -1.50 -15.77
N ALA A 179 21.44 -0.49 -15.89
CA ALA A 179 21.87 0.90 -15.99
C ALA A 179 22.56 1.36 -14.69
N LEU A 180 22.00 1.06 -13.53
CA LEU A 180 22.58 1.40 -12.22
C LEU A 180 23.94 0.71 -12.01
N PHE A 181 24.05 -0.57 -12.37
CA PHE A 181 25.28 -1.36 -12.27
C PHE A 181 26.38 -0.78 -13.16
N ASN A 182 26.09 -0.53 -14.44
CA ASN A 182 27.05 0.03 -15.39
C ASN A 182 27.49 1.45 -14.99
N ALA A 183 26.64 2.19 -14.34
CA ALA A 183 26.92 3.54 -13.85
C ALA A 183 27.67 3.56 -12.50
N GLY A 184 27.93 2.38 -11.89
CA GLY A 184 28.56 2.26 -10.57
C GLY A 184 27.70 2.83 -9.42
N VAL A 185 26.38 2.90 -9.61
CA VAL A 185 25.45 3.38 -8.57
C VAL A 185 25.02 2.19 -7.71
N PRO A 186 25.40 2.15 -6.42
CA PRO A 186 24.96 1.08 -5.51
C PRO A 186 23.45 1.08 -5.34
N TYR A 187 22.82 -0.09 -5.45
CA TYR A 187 21.38 -0.25 -5.27
C TYR A 187 21.05 -1.55 -4.51
N ARG A 188 19.81 -1.63 -4.02
CA ARG A 188 19.24 -2.84 -3.40
C ARG A 188 17.85 -3.10 -3.96
N VAL A 189 17.61 -4.35 -4.36
CA VAL A 189 16.27 -4.81 -4.78
C VAL A 189 15.55 -5.40 -3.57
N TYR A 190 14.33 -4.94 -3.33
CA TYR A 190 13.46 -5.48 -2.29
C TYR A 190 12.46 -6.46 -2.91
N GLY A 191 12.24 -7.58 -2.23
CA GLY A 191 11.27 -8.59 -2.67
C GLY A 191 11.79 -9.57 -3.73
N GLY A 192 13.09 -9.58 -4.02
CA GLY A 192 13.70 -10.54 -4.95
C GLY A 192 15.22 -10.52 -4.89
N LEU A 193 15.84 -11.49 -5.56
CA LEU A 193 17.28 -11.48 -5.82
C LEU A 193 17.58 -10.40 -6.86
N ARG A 194 18.75 -9.78 -6.76
CA ARG A 194 19.26 -8.89 -7.81
C ARG A 194 19.30 -9.67 -9.14
N PHE A 195 19.11 -8.95 -10.25
CA PHE A 195 19.10 -9.58 -11.57
C PHE A 195 20.30 -10.50 -11.79
N PHE A 196 21.50 -10.04 -11.44
CA PHE A 196 22.74 -10.80 -11.58
C PHE A 196 22.95 -11.91 -10.53
N GLU A 197 22.11 -11.98 -9.51
CA GLU A 197 22.12 -13.02 -8.48
C GLU A 197 21.05 -14.10 -8.73
N ARG A 198 20.20 -13.91 -9.75
CA ARG A 198 19.17 -14.88 -10.13
C ARG A 198 19.84 -16.00 -10.95
N ALA A 199 19.74 -17.22 -10.45
CA ALA A 199 20.03 -18.37 -11.28
C ALA A 199 19.03 -18.40 -12.46
N GLU A 200 19.53 -18.62 -13.68
CA GLU A 200 18.70 -18.82 -14.86
C GLU A 200 17.88 -20.10 -14.78
#